data_6454590f153fed1bf8d6c945906e3bdc
#
_entry.id   6454590f153fed1bf8d6c945906e3bdc
#
_cell.length_a   1.000
_cell.length_b   1.000
_cell.length_c   1.000
_cell.angle_alpha   90.00
_cell.angle_beta   90.00
_cell.angle_gamma   90.00
#
_symmetry.space_group_name_H-M   'P 1'
#
loop_
_entity.id
_entity.type
_entity.pdbx_description
1 polymer ?
#
loop_
_entity_poly.entity_id
_entity_poly.type
_entity_poly.pdbx_seq_one_letter_code
_entity_poly.pdbx_strand_id
1 'polypeptide(L)'
;VKSDILSQRVRVFTPKGLAVSLPVGSTSIDFAYHIHTRIGETTVGARVNGSIVPLSHRLHNGDMVEIVTSKNGKPSKDWLNFAVTRSARAKIRHHFRTQEREEALGRGHDLLERHLRKRQLAVRQLMRTKLLEDAAQKLIGSRNPDDLPAFETVHLVNALVDLGELVLPVAAVRGH
;
A
#
# COMPACT_ATOMS: atom_id res chain seq x y z
N VAL A 1 -1.45 -32.35 22.49
CA VAL A 1 -2.82 -31.82 22.44
C VAL A 1 -2.91 -30.45 21.74
N LYS A 2 -1.78 -29.76 21.47
CA LYS A 2 -1.76 -28.45 20.76
C LYS A 2 -1.66 -28.56 19.23
N SER A 3 -1.36 -29.73 18.66
CA SER A 3 -1.17 -29.92 17.22
C SER A 3 -2.46 -30.18 16.43
N ASP A 4 -3.51 -30.68 17.05
CA ASP A 4 -4.74 -31.05 16.35
C ASP A 4 -5.66 -29.87 16.00
N ILE A 5 -5.55 -28.76 16.72
CA ILE A 5 -6.37 -27.55 16.46
C ILE A 5 -5.88 -26.78 15.24
N LEU A 6 -4.61 -26.96 14.85
CA LEU A 6 -4.00 -26.27 13.70
C LEU A 6 -4.22 -27.00 12.36
N SER A 7 -4.75 -28.21 12.36
CA SER A 7 -4.94 -29.04 11.16
C SER A 7 -6.37 -29.08 10.62
N GLN A 8 -7.34 -28.49 11.33
CA GLN A 8 -8.72 -28.48 10.84
C GLN A 8 -8.88 -27.54 9.66
N ARG A 9 -9.29 -28.10 8.55
CA ARG A 9 -9.49 -27.36 7.30
C ARG A 9 -10.91 -27.58 6.78
N VAL A 10 -11.47 -26.56 6.18
CA VAL A 10 -12.71 -26.62 5.41
C VAL A 10 -12.37 -26.70 3.92
N ARG A 11 -13.12 -27.52 3.20
CA ARG A 11 -13.04 -27.63 1.76
C ARG A 11 -14.26 -26.98 1.14
N VAL A 12 -14.01 -25.91 0.38
CA VAL A 12 -15.04 -25.15 -0.32
C VAL A 12 -14.80 -25.21 -1.83
N PHE A 13 -15.77 -24.86 -2.62
CA PHE A 13 -15.72 -25.01 -4.07
C PHE A 13 -15.97 -23.67 -4.76
N THR A 14 -15.29 -23.45 -5.88
CA THR A 14 -15.67 -22.39 -6.81
C THR A 14 -16.87 -22.83 -7.65
N PRO A 15 -17.60 -21.91 -8.30
CA PRO A 15 -18.69 -22.25 -9.24
C PRO A 15 -18.24 -23.17 -10.39
N LYS A 16 -16.95 -23.17 -10.71
CA LYS A 16 -16.35 -24.07 -11.73
C LYS A 16 -15.96 -25.45 -11.18
N GLY A 17 -16.27 -25.74 -9.90
CA GLY A 17 -15.97 -27.02 -9.27
C GLY A 17 -14.54 -27.16 -8.74
N LEU A 18 -13.72 -26.10 -8.75
CA LEU A 18 -12.38 -26.16 -8.17
C LEU A 18 -12.48 -26.21 -6.64
N ALA A 19 -11.90 -27.26 -6.04
CA ALA A 19 -11.84 -27.41 -4.60
C ALA A 19 -10.71 -26.57 -3.99
N VAL A 20 -11.04 -25.80 -2.96
CA VAL A 20 -10.13 -24.94 -2.21
C VAL A 20 -10.16 -25.35 -0.75
N SER A 21 -8.99 -25.58 -0.16
CA SER A 21 -8.85 -25.95 1.24
C SER A 21 -8.36 -24.75 2.06
N LEU A 22 -9.13 -24.36 3.07
CA LEU A 22 -8.85 -23.21 3.95
C LEU A 22 -8.85 -23.66 5.42
N PRO A 23 -8.18 -22.93 6.33
CA PRO A 23 -8.33 -23.15 7.77
C PRO A 23 -9.80 -23.03 8.22
N VAL A 24 -10.19 -23.78 9.23
CA VAL A 24 -11.51 -23.62 9.87
C VAL A 24 -11.71 -22.18 10.35
N GLY A 25 -12.91 -21.66 10.15
CA GLY A 25 -13.26 -20.28 10.50
C GLY A 25 -12.89 -19.24 9.43
N SER A 26 -12.24 -19.65 8.34
CA SER A 26 -11.96 -18.76 7.20
C SER A 26 -13.25 -18.16 6.65
N THR A 27 -13.13 -16.90 6.19
CA THR A 27 -14.25 -16.10 5.68
C THR A 27 -14.23 -16.00 4.16
N SER A 28 -15.28 -15.41 3.60
CA SER A 28 -15.35 -15.14 2.16
C SER A 28 -14.19 -14.29 1.67
N ILE A 29 -13.66 -13.36 2.51
CA ILE A 29 -12.51 -12.55 2.14
C ILE A 29 -11.21 -13.38 2.13
N ASP A 30 -11.06 -14.34 3.06
CA ASP A 30 -9.92 -15.27 3.07
C ASP A 30 -9.88 -16.09 1.78
N PHE A 31 -11.06 -16.58 1.34
CA PHE A 31 -11.20 -17.30 0.07
C PHE A 31 -10.81 -16.42 -1.11
N ALA A 32 -11.28 -15.16 -1.19
CA ALA A 32 -10.97 -14.24 -2.27
C ALA A 32 -9.45 -14.03 -2.41
N TYR A 33 -8.76 -13.76 -1.30
CA TYR A 33 -7.30 -13.59 -1.28
C TYR A 33 -6.52 -14.89 -1.51
N HIS A 34 -7.13 -16.04 -1.22
CA HIS A 34 -6.53 -17.34 -1.51
C HIS A 34 -6.53 -17.63 -3.02
N ILE A 35 -7.61 -17.31 -3.72
CA ILE A 35 -7.71 -17.48 -5.17
C ILE A 35 -6.68 -16.60 -5.89
N HIS A 36 -6.71 -15.29 -5.64
CA HIS A 36 -5.74 -14.35 -6.21
C HIS A 36 -5.77 -13.02 -5.45
N THR A 37 -4.61 -12.38 -5.29
CA THR A 37 -4.49 -11.09 -4.59
C THR A 37 -5.40 -10.03 -5.20
N ARG A 38 -5.43 -9.90 -6.55
CA ARG A 38 -6.28 -8.94 -7.24
C ARG A 38 -7.77 -9.20 -7.01
N ILE A 39 -8.20 -10.46 -6.94
CA ILE A 39 -9.59 -10.79 -6.61
C ILE A 39 -9.91 -10.31 -5.21
N GLY A 40 -9.04 -10.59 -4.23
CA GLY A 40 -9.19 -10.09 -2.86
C GLY A 40 -9.28 -8.56 -2.80
N GLU A 41 -8.41 -7.85 -3.51
CA GLU A 41 -8.38 -6.38 -3.51
C GLU A 41 -9.60 -5.75 -4.15
N THR A 42 -10.18 -6.37 -5.18
CA THR A 42 -11.33 -5.85 -5.92
C THR A 42 -12.67 -6.42 -5.46
N THR A 43 -12.68 -7.19 -4.36
CA THR A 43 -13.88 -7.79 -3.79
C THR A 43 -14.85 -6.72 -3.28
N VAL A 44 -16.11 -6.83 -3.69
CA VAL A 44 -17.21 -5.97 -3.20
C VAL A 44 -18.33 -6.78 -2.57
N GLY A 45 -18.35 -8.09 -2.74
CA GLY A 45 -19.36 -8.98 -2.17
C GLY A 45 -19.00 -10.45 -2.34
N ALA A 46 -19.79 -11.31 -1.74
CA ALA A 46 -19.67 -12.76 -1.89
C ALA A 46 -21.06 -13.42 -1.93
N ARG A 47 -21.14 -14.53 -2.63
CA ARG A 47 -22.28 -15.45 -2.59
C ARG A 47 -21.80 -16.81 -2.09
N VAL A 48 -22.56 -17.39 -1.19
CA VAL A 48 -22.35 -18.76 -0.72
C VAL A 48 -23.60 -19.55 -1.00
N ASN A 49 -23.45 -20.66 -1.71
CA ASN A 49 -24.58 -21.52 -2.14
C ASN A 49 -25.69 -20.72 -2.86
N GLY A 50 -25.29 -19.74 -3.69
CA GLY A 50 -26.20 -18.88 -4.45
C GLY A 50 -26.76 -17.67 -3.69
N SER A 51 -26.63 -17.61 -2.34
CA SER A 51 -27.13 -16.51 -1.51
C SER A 51 -26.06 -15.47 -1.26
N ILE A 52 -26.41 -14.18 -1.33
CA ILE A 52 -25.52 -13.08 -0.97
C ILE A 52 -25.25 -13.12 0.54
N VAL A 53 -23.98 -13.06 0.90
CA VAL A 53 -23.52 -13.10 2.30
C VAL A 53 -22.54 -11.94 2.58
N PRO A 54 -22.40 -11.52 3.85
CA PRO A 54 -21.34 -10.59 4.25
C PRO A 54 -19.95 -11.18 3.97
N LEU A 55 -18.95 -10.34 3.73
CA LEU A 55 -17.56 -10.78 3.53
C LEU A 55 -16.96 -11.45 4.77
N SER A 56 -17.53 -11.17 5.96
CA SER A 56 -17.20 -11.82 7.24
C SER A 56 -17.85 -13.19 7.43
N HIS A 57 -18.68 -13.64 6.48
CA HIS A 57 -19.34 -14.94 6.56
C HIS A 57 -18.31 -16.06 6.65
N ARG A 58 -18.44 -16.94 7.66
CA ARG A 58 -17.58 -18.08 7.88
C ARG A 58 -17.98 -19.22 6.95
N LEU A 59 -16.99 -19.77 6.29
CA LEU A 59 -17.18 -20.85 5.32
C LEU A 59 -17.20 -22.23 5.99
N HIS A 60 -18.03 -23.11 5.46
CA HIS A 60 -18.19 -24.48 5.92
C HIS A 60 -17.80 -25.48 4.83
N ASN A 61 -17.61 -26.73 5.23
CA ASN A 61 -17.33 -27.82 4.28
C ASN A 61 -18.47 -27.95 3.26
N GLY A 62 -18.09 -28.01 1.98
CA GLY A 62 -19.04 -28.18 0.88
C GLY A 62 -19.61 -26.87 0.32
N ASP A 63 -19.32 -25.73 0.95
CA ASP A 63 -19.84 -24.45 0.43
C ASP A 63 -19.32 -24.16 -0.98
N MET A 64 -20.24 -23.71 -1.84
CA MET A 64 -19.93 -23.14 -3.15
C MET A 64 -19.81 -21.63 -3.00
N VAL A 65 -18.60 -21.10 -3.23
CA VAL A 65 -18.26 -19.69 -2.96
C VAL A 65 -17.98 -18.97 -4.26
N GLU A 66 -18.73 -17.89 -4.50
CA GLU A 66 -18.54 -16.97 -5.61
C GLU A 66 -18.16 -15.58 -5.07
N ILE A 67 -17.08 -15.01 -5.57
CA ILE A 67 -16.65 -13.66 -5.20
C ILE A 67 -17.11 -12.65 -6.26
N VAL A 68 -17.78 -11.62 -5.79
CA VAL A 68 -18.21 -10.49 -6.63
C VAL A 68 -17.13 -9.42 -6.57
N THR A 69 -16.59 -9.07 -7.72
CA THR A 69 -15.53 -8.06 -7.85
C THR A 69 -16.02 -6.85 -8.62
N SER A 70 -15.40 -5.70 -8.35
CA SER A 70 -15.63 -4.46 -9.10
C SER A 70 -14.30 -3.83 -9.50
N LYS A 71 -14.23 -3.19 -10.67
CA LYS A 71 -13.03 -2.44 -11.11
C LYS A 71 -12.63 -1.34 -10.11
N ASN A 72 -13.62 -0.77 -9.41
CA ASN A 72 -13.43 0.28 -8.41
C ASN A 72 -13.42 -0.26 -6.97
N GLY A 73 -13.49 -1.59 -6.80
CA GLY A 73 -13.38 -2.23 -5.48
C GLY A 73 -12.03 -1.94 -4.87
N LYS A 74 -12.03 -1.67 -3.56
CA LYS A 74 -10.83 -1.44 -2.76
C LYS A 74 -10.94 -2.20 -1.45
N PRO A 75 -9.81 -2.68 -0.90
CA PRO A 75 -9.80 -3.29 0.41
C PRO A 75 -10.27 -2.33 1.50
N SER A 76 -10.90 -2.89 2.54
CA SER A 76 -11.23 -2.16 3.77
C SER A 76 -10.31 -2.59 4.91
N LYS A 77 -9.88 -1.64 5.75
CA LYS A 77 -9.12 -1.96 6.98
C LYS A 77 -9.94 -2.84 7.94
N ASP A 78 -11.27 -2.74 7.91
CA ASP A 78 -12.17 -3.55 8.73
C ASP A 78 -12.10 -5.04 8.42
N TRP A 79 -11.64 -5.41 7.23
CA TRP A 79 -11.45 -6.83 6.88
C TRP A 79 -10.41 -7.51 7.77
N LEU A 80 -9.48 -6.76 8.36
CA LEU A 80 -8.52 -7.29 9.33
C LEU A 80 -9.18 -7.80 10.62
N ASN A 81 -10.41 -7.35 10.93
CA ASN A 81 -11.13 -7.77 12.13
C ASN A 81 -11.68 -9.19 12.02
N PHE A 82 -11.95 -9.66 10.81
CA PHE A 82 -12.55 -10.98 10.57
C PHE A 82 -11.76 -11.89 9.62
N ALA A 83 -10.79 -11.39 8.87
CA ALA A 83 -9.89 -12.24 8.10
C ALA A 83 -9.04 -13.12 9.02
N VAL A 84 -9.06 -14.42 8.79
CA VAL A 84 -8.42 -15.44 9.65
C VAL A 84 -7.04 -15.84 9.13
N THR A 85 -6.90 -15.97 7.81
CA THR A 85 -5.65 -16.47 7.23
C THR A 85 -4.53 -15.45 7.30
N ARG A 86 -3.32 -15.92 7.64
CA ARG A 86 -2.12 -15.07 7.67
C ARG A 86 -1.87 -14.41 6.31
N SER A 87 -2.12 -15.15 5.22
CA SER A 87 -1.93 -14.67 3.86
C SER A 87 -2.85 -13.49 3.54
N ALA A 88 -4.17 -13.62 3.78
CA ALA A 88 -5.12 -12.53 3.54
C ALA A 88 -4.76 -11.30 4.38
N ARG A 89 -4.54 -11.49 5.69
CA ARG A 89 -4.15 -10.40 6.60
C ARG A 89 -2.87 -9.69 6.18
N ALA A 90 -1.85 -10.45 5.74
CA ALA A 90 -0.59 -9.88 5.27
C ALA A 90 -0.78 -9.04 3.99
N LYS A 91 -1.56 -9.55 3.03
CA LYS A 91 -1.86 -8.85 1.78
C LYS A 91 -2.67 -7.57 2.00
N ILE A 92 -3.69 -7.62 2.88
CA ILE A 92 -4.48 -6.45 3.26
C ILE A 92 -3.58 -5.39 3.92
N ARG A 93 -2.75 -5.78 4.90
CA ARG A 93 -1.81 -4.84 5.54
C ARG A 93 -0.81 -4.25 4.55
N HIS A 94 -0.31 -5.07 3.62
CA HIS A 94 0.63 -4.61 2.59
C HIS A 94 -0.01 -3.54 1.71
N HIS A 95 -1.26 -3.76 1.25
CA HIS A 95 -2.02 -2.79 0.46
C HIS A 95 -2.09 -1.42 1.16
N PHE A 96 -2.51 -1.39 2.44
CA PHE A 96 -2.61 -0.14 3.18
C PHE A 96 -1.27 0.52 3.47
N ARG A 97 -0.23 -0.27 3.75
CA ARG A 97 1.13 0.27 3.95
C ARG A 97 1.67 0.92 2.68
N THR A 98 1.44 0.31 1.53
CA THR A 98 1.83 0.88 0.23
C THR A 98 1.07 2.17 -0.03
N GLN A 99 -0.25 2.18 0.18
CA GLN A 99 -1.07 3.37 0.04
C GLN A 99 -0.62 4.51 0.98
N GLU A 100 -0.40 4.21 2.26
CA GLU A 100 0.08 5.20 3.25
C GLU A 100 1.44 5.77 2.86
N ARG A 101 2.34 4.93 2.31
CA ARG A 101 3.63 5.37 1.79
C ARG A 101 3.47 6.31 0.58
N GLU A 102 2.67 5.93 -0.41
CA GLU A 102 2.40 6.77 -1.59
C GLU A 102 1.80 8.12 -1.21
N GLU A 103 0.83 8.13 -0.28
CA GLU A 103 0.23 9.36 0.24
C GLU A 103 1.25 10.22 1.00
N ALA A 104 2.13 9.60 1.80
CA ALA A 104 3.18 10.31 2.51
C ALA A 104 4.20 10.94 1.56
N LEU A 105 4.59 10.21 0.51
CA LEU A 105 5.48 10.72 -0.55
C LEU A 105 4.84 11.88 -1.30
N GLY A 106 3.56 11.77 -1.67
CA GLY A 106 2.82 12.85 -2.32
C GLY A 106 2.78 14.12 -1.45
N ARG A 107 2.43 13.98 -0.16
CA ARG A 107 2.46 15.13 0.78
C ARG A 107 3.86 15.73 0.93
N GLY A 108 4.90 14.88 0.95
CA GLY A 108 6.29 15.31 1.02
C GLY A 108 6.70 16.13 -0.19
N HIS A 109 6.37 15.63 -1.36
CA HIS A 109 6.63 16.30 -2.63
C HIS A 109 5.95 17.68 -2.68
N ASP A 110 4.67 17.78 -2.30
CA ASP A 110 3.92 19.03 -2.28
C ASP A 110 4.50 20.04 -1.28
N LEU A 111 4.94 19.59 -0.11
CA LEU A 111 5.60 20.43 0.88
C LEU A 111 6.92 20.98 0.35
N LEU A 112 7.75 20.13 -0.23
CA LEU A 112 9.03 20.48 -0.82
C LEU A 112 8.83 21.48 -1.97
N GLU A 113 7.90 21.21 -2.87
CA GLU A 113 7.61 22.10 -4.00
C GLU A 113 7.17 23.48 -3.52
N ARG A 114 6.26 23.56 -2.54
CA ARG A 114 5.84 24.84 -1.96
C ARG A 114 6.99 25.59 -1.30
N HIS A 115 7.89 24.89 -0.62
CA HIS A 115 9.03 25.49 0.05
C HIS A 115 10.05 26.04 -0.94
N LEU A 116 10.36 25.28 -1.99
CA LEU A 116 11.26 25.70 -3.06
C LEU A 116 10.71 26.88 -3.85
N ARG A 117 9.40 26.88 -4.14
CA ARG A 117 8.75 28.04 -4.81
C ARG A 117 8.84 29.33 -3.99
N LYS A 118 8.64 29.25 -2.66
CA LYS A 118 8.80 30.40 -1.78
C LYS A 118 10.22 31.02 -1.83
N ARG A 119 11.23 30.19 -2.07
CA ARG A 119 12.62 30.60 -2.19
C ARG A 119 13.05 30.90 -3.64
N GLN A 120 12.11 30.95 -4.59
CA GLN A 120 12.36 31.15 -6.02
C GLN A 120 13.31 30.13 -6.66
N LEU A 121 13.36 28.92 -6.11
CA LEU A 121 14.22 27.85 -6.57
C LEU A 121 13.55 27.05 -7.69
N ALA A 122 14.32 26.67 -8.70
CA ALA A 122 13.83 25.87 -9.82
C ALA A 122 13.61 24.39 -9.41
N VAL A 123 12.40 24.07 -8.98
CA VAL A 123 12.00 22.74 -8.48
C VAL A 123 12.47 21.60 -9.39
N ARG A 124 12.25 21.73 -10.71
CA ARG A 124 12.61 20.71 -11.70
C ARG A 124 14.11 20.44 -11.80
N GLN A 125 14.93 21.44 -11.53
CA GLN A 125 16.38 21.32 -11.58
C GLN A 125 16.92 20.62 -10.33
N LEU A 126 16.38 20.95 -9.15
CA LEU A 126 16.76 20.37 -7.88
C LEU A 126 16.36 18.89 -7.74
N MET A 127 15.15 18.53 -8.19
CA MET A 127 14.69 17.14 -8.17
C MET A 127 15.46 16.20 -9.10
N ARG A 128 16.26 16.75 -10.02
CA ARG A 128 17.14 15.97 -10.93
C ARG A 128 18.60 15.96 -10.48
N THR A 129 18.95 16.67 -9.42
CA THR A 129 20.34 16.78 -8.99
C THR A 129 20.73 15.62 -8.09
N LYS A 130 21.93 15.12 -8.30
CA LYS A 130 22.58 14.10 -7.45
C LYS A 130 22.67 14.54 -5.98
N LEU A 131 22.53 15.84 -5.72
CA LEU A 131 22.54 16.43 -4.36
C LEU A 131 21.43 15.86 -3.45
N LEU A 132 20.22 15.63 -3.97
CA LEU A 132 19.14 15.04 -3.19
C LEU A 132 19.39 13.56 -2.92
N GLU A 133 19.97 12.83 -3.88
CA GLU A 133 20.37 11.43 -3.69
C GLU A 133 21.50 11.30 -2.65
N ASP A 134 22.53 12.15 -2.75
CA ASP A 134 23.64 12.15 -1.81
C ASP A 134 23.20 12.56 -0.39
N ALA A 135 22.27 13.47 -0.31
CA ALA A 135 21.66 13.89 0.94
C ALA A 135 20.78 12.82 1.57
N ALA A 136 19.95 12.14 0.78
CA ALA A 136 19.17 10.98 1.22
C ALA A 136 20.10 9.87 1.73
N GLN A 137 21.21 9.60 1.02
CA GLN A 137 22.20 8.63 1.44
C GLN A 137 22.85 8.97 2.78
N LYS A 138 23.17 10.25 3.01
CA LYS A 138 23.78 10.70 4.28
C LYS A 138 22.83 10.60 5.47
N LEU A 139 21.55 10.89 5.28
CA LEU A 139 20.58 10.95 6.37
C LEU A 139 19.97 9.59 6.75
N ILE A 140 19.62 8.78 5.77
CA ILE A 140 18.86 7.54 6.01
C ILE A 140 19.58 6.29 5.48
N GLY A 141 20.77 6.46 4.90
CA GLY A 141 21.50 5.34 4.31
C GLY A 141 20.87 4.78 3.03
N SER A 142 19.80 5.43 2.50
CA SER A 142 19.18 5.08 1.23
C SER A 142 19.58 6.06 0.13
N ARG A 143 19.79 5.57 -1.08
CA ARG A 143 20.04 6.42 -2.27
C ARG A 143 18.77 6.92 -2.92
N ASN A 144 17.62 6.48 -2.45
CA ASN A 144 16.35 6.90 -3.01
C ASN A 144 15.79 8.09 -2.22
N PRO A 145 15.70 9.30 -2.81
CA PRO A 145 15.12 10.47 -2.17
C PRO A 145 13.68 10.27 -1.70
N ASP A 146 12.96 9.35 -2.33
CA ASP A 146 11.58 9.02 -1.98
C ASP A 146 11.45 8.29 -0.64
N ASP A 147 12.56 7.79 -0.08
CA ASP A 147 12.56 7.15 1.25
C ASP A 147 12.67 8.17 2.40
N LEU A 148 12.90 9.46 2.10
CA LEU A 148 12.96 10.53 3.08
C LEU A 148 11.57 10.90 3.60
N PRO A 149 11.35 10.99 4.92
CA PRO A 149 10.17 11.63 5.46
C PRO A 149 10.06 13.07 4.98
N ALA A 150 8.84 13.52 4.68
CA ALA A 150 8.59 14.87 4.13
C ALA A 150 9.21 15.99 4.96
N PHE A 151 9.24 15.83 6.29
CA PHE A 151 9.81 16.78 7.24
C PHE A 151 11.35 16.87 7.12
N GLU A 152 12.02 15.73 7.00
CA GLU A 152 13.48 15.66 6.88
C GLU A 152 13.96 16.20 5.53
N THR A 153 13.19 15.99 4.46
CA THR A 153 13.49 16.55 3.14
C THR A 153 13.50 18.07 3.15
N VAL A 154 12.55 18.70 3.85
CA VAL A 154 12.48 20.17 3.98
C VAL A 154 13.66 20.70 4.82
N HIS A 155 13.99 20.03 5.92
CA HIS A 155 15.15 20.40 6.75
C HIS A 155 16.46 20.25 6.01
N LEU A 156 16.60 19.20 5.20
CA LEU A 156 17.77 18.98 4.38
C LEU A 156 17.97 20.07 3.34
N VAL A 157 16.91 20.42 2.61
CA VAL A 157 16.98 21.52 1.62
C VAL A 157 17.37 22.84 2.29
N ASN A 158 16.85 23.10 3.49
CA ASN A 158 17.23 24.26 4.27
C ASN A 158 18.72 24.22 4.63
N ALA A 159 19.21 23.10 5.16
CA ALA A 159 20.60 22.92 5.55
C ALA A 159 21.55 23.07 4.35
N LEU A 160 21.21 22.53 3.20
CA LEU A 160 22.01 22.65 1.97
C LEU A 160 22.05 24.08 1.42
N VAL A 161 20.94 24.82 1.56
CA VAL A 161 20.89 26.25 1.20
C VAL A 161 21.72 27.09 2.17
N ASP A 162 21.64 26.80 3.47
CA ASP A 162 22.34 27.53 4.52
C ASP A 162 23.85 27.24 4.52
N LEU A 163 24.27 26.05 4.08
CA LEU A 163 25.68 25.67 3.93
C LEU A 163 26.30 26.18 2.61
N GLY A 164 25.50 26.83 1.73
CA GLY A 164 25.98 27.29 0.45
C GLY A 164 26.34 26.18 -0.57
N GLU A 165 26.11 24.93 -0.22
CA GLU A 165 26.33 23.79 -1.12
C GLU A 165 25.30 23.75 -2.27
N LEU A 166 24.16 24.38 -2.09
CA LEU A 166 23.20 24.74 -3.14
C LEU A 166 23.51 26.13 -3.66
N VAL A 167 24.64 26.29 -4.34
CA VAL A 167 24.94 27.52 -5.11
C VAL A 167 24.04 27.50 -6.33
N LEU A 168 22.95 28.24 -6.25
CA LEU A 168 22.08 28.48 -7.39
C LEU A 168 22.83 29.38 -8.38
N PRO A 169 22.80 29.03 -9.67
CA PRO A 169 23.21 30.00 -10.65
C PRO A 169 22.18 31.15 -10.58
N VAL A 170 22.62 32.27 -10.02
CA VAL A 170 21.99 33.58 -10.22
C VAL A 170 22.22 33.91 -11.68
N ALA A 171 21.47 33.32 -12.56
CA ALA A 171 21.52 33.60 -13.97
C ALA A 171 20.10 33.86 -14.50
N ALA A 172 19.93 35.10 -14.90
CA ALA A 172 18.90 35.62 -15.77
C ALA A 172 17.57 36.07 -15.12
N VAL A 173 17.66 37.02 -14.20
CA VAL A 173 16.72 38.14 -14.22
C VAL A 173 17.45 39.37 -14.76
N ARG A 174 17.63 39.41 -16.08
CA ARG A 174 17.83 40.65 -16.83
C ARG A 174 17.44 40.42 -18.29
N GLY A 175 16.51 41.28 -18.74
CA GLY A 175 16.31 41.59 -20.15
C GLY A 175 15.00 41.09 -20.72
N HIS A 176 14.16 41.81 -20.89
CA HIS A 176 13.45 42.88 -21.56
C HIS A 176 11.94 42.67 -21.46
#